data_7c9b6d6ade724d738a975d664ac6b3fa
#
_entry.id   7c9b6d6ade724d738a975d664ac6b3fa
#
_cell.length_a   1.000
_cell.length_b   1.000
_cell.length_c   1.000
_cell.angle_alpha   90.00
_cell.angle_beta   90.00
_cell.angle_gamma   90.00
#
_symmetry.space_group_name_H-M   'P 1'
#
loop_
_entity.id
_entity.type
_entity.pdbx_description
1 polymer ?
#
loop_
_entity_poly.entity_id
_entity_poly.type
_entity_poly.pdbx_seq_one_letter_code
_entity_poly.pdbx_strand_id
1 'polypeptide(L)' 'MKTGDCRFIGSIVSLKGGAARVQKVHDDKITVVKLDGTPKECYYEEIQYVWTP' A
#
# COMPACT_ATOMS: atom_id res chain seq x y z
N MET A 1 -0.44 10.73 -9.90
CA MET A 1 -0.07 11.48 -8.69
C MET A 1 -0.65 10.78 -7.47
N LYS A 2 0.14 10.65 -6.44
CA LYS A 2 -0.32 10.00 -5.21
C LYS A 2 -1.22 10.95 -4.43
N THR A 3 -2.32 10.43 -3.91
CA THR A 3 -3.22 11.16 -3.03
C THR A 3 -3.17 10.47 -1.68
N GLY A 4 -2.89 11.18 -0.62
CA GLY A 4 -2.77 10.60 0.70
C GLY A 4 -1.39 10.07 0.99
N ASP A 5 -1.23 9.46 2.15
CA ASP A 5 0.06 9.01 2.65
C ASP A 5 0.07 7.49 2.79
N CYS A 6 0.98 6.83 2.07
CA CYS A 6 1.12 5.37 2.12
C CYS A 6 1.63 4.85 3.47
N ARG A 7 2.05 5.75 4.36
CA ARG A 7 2.49 5.37 5.70
C ARG A 7 1.36 5.23 6.70
N PHE A 8 0.12 5.51 6.29
CA PHE A 8 -1.03 5.30 7.16
C PHE A 8 -1.46 3.85 7.10
N ILE A 9 -1.46 3.19 8.24
CA ILE A 9 -2.01 1.84 8.35
C ILE A 9 -3.50 1.93 8.08
N GLY A 10 -3.99 1.06 7.21
CA GLY A 10 -5.38 1.07 6.77
C GLY A 10 -5.61 1.80 5.45
N SER A 11 -4.61 2.54 4.97
CA SER A 11 -4.70 3.18 3.66
C SER A 11 -4.82 2.15 2.56
N ILE A 12 -5.55 2.49 1.51
CA ILE A 12 -5.64 1.65 0.32
C ILE A 12 -4.61 2.15 -0.68
N VAL A 13 -3.81 1.25 -1.21
CA VAL A 13 -2.81 1.60 -2.22
C VAL A 13 -3.09 0.85 -3.50
N SER A 14 -2.82 1.49 -4.62
CA SER A 14 -2.95 0.87 -5.92
C SER A 14 -1.56 0.48 -6.42
N LEU A 15 -1.42 -0.78 -6.76
CA LEU A 15 -0.18 -1.35 -7.28
C LEU A 15 -0.44 -1.84 -8.69
N LYS A 16 0.63 -2.25 -9.37
CA LYS A 16 0.52 -2.76 -10.73
C LYS A 16 -0.43 -3.98 -10.79
N GLY A 17 -0.42 -4.80 -9.75
CA GLY A 17 -1.26 -5.99 -9.70
C GLY A 17 -2.64 -5.79 -9.09
N GLY A 18 -3.00 -4.56 -8.73
CA GLY A 18 -4.31 -4.26 -8.13
C GLY A 18 -4.19 -3.49 -6.83
N ALA A 19 -5.30 -3.36 -6.12
CA ALA A 19 -5.35 -2.62 -4.87
C ALA A 19 -5.02 -3.51 -3.68
N ALA A 20 -4.52 -2.88 -2.61
CA ALA A 20 -4.21 -3.57 -1.37
C ALA A 20 -4.31 -2.58 -0.22
N ARG A 21 -4.39 -3.10 1.01
CA ARG A 21 -4.48 -2.29 2.22
C ARG A 21 -3.15 -2.32 2.96
N VAL A 22 -2.68 -1.16 3.38
CA VAL A 22 -1.45 -1.06 4.16
C VAL A 22 -1.66 -1.67 5.53
N GLN A 23 -0.80 -2.63 5.90
CA GLN A 23 -0.85 -3.32 7.18
C GLN A 23 0.30 -2.89 8.09
N LYS A 24 1.51 -2.74 7.55
CA LYS A 24 2.68 -2.31 8.30
C LYS A 24 3.52 -1.37 7.45
N VAL A 25 4.26 -0.50 8.13
CA VAL A 25 5.14 0.48 7.47
C VAL A 25 6.57 0.23 7.93
N HIS A 26 7.47 0.16 6.96
CA HIS A 26 8.90 0.00 7.19
C HIS A 26 9.63 1.22 6.61
N ASP A 27 10.96 1.29 6.79
CA ASP A 27 11.72 2.46 6.36
C ASP A 27 11.65 2.70 4.86
N ASP A 28 11.81 1.65 4.06
CA ASP A 28 11.89 1.76 2.60
C ASP A 28 10.78 1.00 1.89
N LYS A 29 9.89 0.34 2.63
CA LYS A 29 8.83 -0.47 2.05
C LYS A 29 7.65 -0.55 3.00
N ILE A 30 6.55 -1.09 2.50
CA ILE A 30 5.36 -1.34 3.30
C ILE A 30 4.90 -2.77 3.10
N THR A 31 4.22 -3.30 4.10
CA THR A 31 3.54 -4.57 3.99
C THR A 31 2.07 -4.30 3.75
N VAL A 32 1.53 -4.85 2.70
CA VAL A 32 0.13 -4.68 2.33
C VAL A 32 -0.56 -6.03 2.30
N VAL A 33 -1.88 -6.01 2.46
CA VAL A 33 -2.73 -7.19 2.31
C VAL A 33 -3.56 -7.00 1.06
N LYS A 34 -3.43 -7.93 0.14
CA LYS A 34 -4.19 -7.90 -1.11
C LYS A 34 -5.66 -8.20 -0.86
N LEU A 35 -6.49 -7.97 -1.85
CA LEU A 35 -7.93 -8.19 -1.71
C LEU A 35 -8.29 -9.63 -1.36
N ASP A 36 -7.46 -10.57 -1.77
CA ASP A 36 -7.66 -11.98 -1.46
C ASP A 36 -7.13 -12.38 -0.07
N GLY A 37 -6.57 -11.44 0.68
CA GLY A 37 -6.03 -11.69 2.01
C GLY A 37 -4.55 -12.05 2.04
N THR A 38 -3.89 -12.09 0.90
CA THR A 38 -2.48 -12.47 0.83
C THR A 38 -1.59 -11.28 1.19
N PRO A 39 -0.71 -11.40 2.19
CA PRO A 39 0.23 -10.32 2.51
C PRO A 39 1.32 -10.21 1.46
N LYS A 40 1.76 -8.99 1.22
CA LYS A 40 2.82 -8.72 0.26
C LYS A 40 3.65 -7.54 0.73
N GLU A 41 4.97 -7.62 0.55
CA GLU A 41 5.84 -6.46 0.77
C GLU A 41 6.03 -5.74 -0.55
N CYS A 42 5.93 -4.41 -0.52
CA CYS A 42 6.21 -3.59 -1.70
C CYS A 42 6.98 -2.35 -1.31
N TYR A 43 7.78 -1.89 -2.26
CA TYR A 43 8.52 -0.65 -2.09
C TYR A 43 7.62 0.54 -2.39
N TYR A 44 7.95 1.70 -1.80
CA TYR A 44 7.14 2.90 -2.01
C TYR A 44 7.02 3.28 -3.48
N GLU A 45 8.06 3.03 -4.26
CA GLU A 45 8.07 3.38 -5.70
C GLU A 45 7.14 2.50 -6.53
N GLU A 46 6.69 1.36 -6.01
CA GLU A 46 5.73 0.51 -6.70
C GLU A 46 4.30 1.02 -6.56
N ILE A 47 4.08 1.96 -5.63
CA ILE A 47 2.74 2.46 -5.32
C ILE A 47 2.36 3.53 -6.34
N GLN A 48 1.23 3.33 -7.02
CA GLN A 48 0.73 4.25 -8.03
C GLN A 48 -0.19 5.29 -7.42
N TYR A 49 -1.09 4.85 -6.55
CA TYR A 49 -2.04 5.74 -5.87
C TYR A 49 -2.20 5.32 -4.42
N VAL A 50 -2.54 6.29 -3.59
CA VAL A 50 -2.82 6.07 -2.17
C VAL A 50 -4.13 6.76 -1.82
N TRP A 51 -5.01 6.04 -1.14
CA TRP A 51 -6.23 6.62 -0.55
C TRP A 51 -6.11 6.51 0.96
N THR A 52 -6.13 7.65 1.65
CA THR A 52 -6.10 7.70 3.11
C THR A 52 -7.54 7.72 3.62
N PRO A 53 -7.89 6.93 4.64
CA PRO A 53 -9.24 6.93 5.17
C PRO A 53 -9.63 8.27 5.79
#